data_46bfe81b2401f74d5d0f6a77af5dd96a
#
_entry.id   46bfe81b2401f74d5d0f6a77af5dd96a
#
_cell.length_a   1.000
_cell.length_b   1.000
_cell.length_c   1.000
_cell.angle_alpha   90.00
_cell.angle_beta   90.00
_cell.angle_gamma   90.00
#
_symmetry.space_group_name_H-M   'P 1'
#
loop_
_entity.id
_entity.type
_entity.pdbx_description
1 polymer ?
#
loop_
_entity_poly.entity_id
_entity_poly.type
_entity_poly.pdbx_seq_one_letter_code
_entity_poly.pdbx_strand_id
1 'polypeptide(L)'
;MTTIETTALRDRMAGQVVTPDDAGYDEARAIYNGMIDKRPAVIARCRSVDDVRAALEYGRRSGLAIAVRGGGHNGPGFGTVEGGLVIDLSEMNAVDVDPAARTVRVQGGSTWNRVDAATHEYGLATPSGYFSTTGVGGLTLGGGHGYLARKYGLTIDNLLAAEVVLADGRVVTASETEHPDLFWAGMKSRYQLSTSAVASSGQRVGPAMTVVSG
;
A
#
# COMPACT_ATOMS: atom_id res chain seq x y z
N MET A 1 -21.71 11.10 -11.60
CA MET A 1 -21.39 9.67 -11.80
C MET A 1 -22.70 8.90 -11.86
N THR A 2 -22.91 8.06 -12.85
CA THR A 2 -24.15 7.28 -12.92
C THR A 2 -24.02 6.01 -12.04
N THR A 3 -25.08 5.67 -11.32
CA THR A 3 -25.17 4.47 -10.47
C THR A 3 -24.79 3.18 -11.22
N ILE A 4 -24.99 3.15 -12.54
CA ILE A 4 -24.70 2.01 -13.42
C ILE A 4 -23.19 1.71 -13.45
N GLU A 5 -22.31 2.72 -13.48
CA GLU A 5 -20.86 2.51 -13.55
C GLU A 5 -20.27 1.95 -12.25
N THR A 6 -20.77 2.42 -11.09
CA THR A 6 -20.37 1.88 -9.79
C THR A 6 -20.88 0.45 -9.55
N THR A 7 -22.05 0.10 -10.07
CA THR A 7 -22.57 -1.27 -10.00
C THR A 7 -21.64 -2.25 -10.72
N ALA A 8 -21.22 -1.91 -11.95
CA ALA A 8 -20.28 -2.73 -12.70
C ALA A 8 -18.93 -2.93 -12.00
N LEU A 9 -18.46 -1.94 -11.24
CA LEU A 9 -17.26 -2.10 -10.41
C LEU A 9 -17.53 -3.04 -9.23
N ARG A 10 -18.67 -2.90 -8.54
CA ARG A 10 -19.08 -3.78 -7.43
C ARG A 10 -19.14 -5.24 -7.86
N ASP A 11 -19.67 -5.53 -9.06
CA ASP A 11 -19.80 -6.89 -9.58
C ASP A 11 -18.44 -7.55 -9.92
N ARG A 12 -17.40 -6.75 -10.11
CA ARG A 12 -16.05 -7.21 -10.49
C ARG A 12 -15.08 -7.35 -9.31
N MET A 13 -15.42 -6.80 -8.15
CA MET A 13 -14.55 -6.81 -6.98
C MET A 13 -15.02 -7.82 -5.94
N ALA A 14 -14.07 -8.54 -5.34
CA ALA A 14 -14.30 -9.32 -4.13
C ALA A 14 -14.36 -8.42 -2.88
N GLY A 15 -13.72 -7.27 -2.94
CA GLY A 15 -13.75 -6.24 -1.92
C GLY A 15 -14.96 -5.31 -2.02
N GLN A 16 -15.05 -4.35 -1.11
CA GLN A 16 -16.19 -3.44 -1.02
C GLN A 16 -15.98 -2.17 -1.85
N VAL A 17 -17.01 -1.71 -2.55
CA VAL A 17 -17.07 -0.38 -3.17
C VAL A 17 -18.00 0.50 -2.35
N VAL A 18 -17.46 1.60 -1.82
CA VAL A 18 -18.18 2.57 -0.98
C VAL A 18 -18.33 3.90 -1.71
N THR A 19 -19.51 4.46 -1.70
CA THR A 19 -19.87 5.75 -2.30
C THR A 19 -20.49 6.68 -1.24
N PRO A 20 -20.64 7.97 -1.48
CA PRO A 20 -21.24 8.91 -0.53
C PRO A 20 -22.63 8.54 -0.01
N ASP A 21 -23.38 7.72 -0.77
CA ASP A 21 -24.73 7.29 -0.40
C ASP A 21 -24.74 6.01 0.47
N ASP A 22 -23.58 5.37 0.65
CA ASP A 22 -23.48 4.13 1.42
C ASP A 22 -23.31 4.43 2.93
N ALA A 23 -23.94 3.60 3.78
CA ALA A 23 -23.69 3.62 5.21
C ALA A 23 -22.21 3.33 5.51
N GLY A 24 -21.59 4.09 6.43
CA GLY A 24 -20.17 3.96 6.75
C GLY A 24 -19.22 4.72 5.83
N TYR A 25 -19.74 5.51 4.87
CA TYR A 25 -18.90 6.32 3.98
C TYR A 25 -17.99 7.28 4.75
N ASP A 26 -18.50 7.98 5.75
CA ASP A 26 -17.71 8.93 6.53
C ASP A 26 -16.58 8.25 7.32
N GLU A 27 -16.80 7.03 7.81
CA GLU A 27 -15.74 6.21 8.40
C GLU A 27 -14.75 5.74 7.33
N ALA A 28 -15.24 5.28 6.18
CA ALA A 28 -14.40 4.77 5.09
C ALA A 28 -13.48 5.84 4.49
N ARG A 29 -13.92 7.11 4.41
CA ARG A 29 -13.11 8.20 3.86
C ARG A 29 -12.10 8.79 4.83
N ALA A 30 -12.26 8.55 6.13
CA ALA A 30 -11.40 9.10 7.17
C ALA A 30 -9.96 8.62 7.01
N ILE A 31 -9.00 9.52 7.30
CA ILE A 31 -7.57 9.23 7.34
C ILE A 31 -6.98 9.69 8.67
N TYR A 32 -5.74 9.32 8.95
CA TYR A 32 -5.06 9.65 10.21
C TYR A 32 -5.06 11.15 10.54
N ASN A 33 -4.81 12.01 9.54
CA ASN A 33 -4.87 13.45 9.73
C ASN A 33 -6.32 13.95 9.64
N GLY A 34 -6.98 14.12 10.78
CA GLY A 34 -8.37 14.60 10.86
C GLY A 34 -8.59 16.03 10.35
N MET A 35 -7.54 16.78 10.02
CA MET A 35 -7.67 18.09 9.35
C MET A 35 -7.97 17.98 7.85
N ILE A 36 -7.78 16.77 7.28
CA ILE A 36 -8.04 16.50 5.87
C ILE A 36 -9.44 15.91 5.72
N ASP A 37 -10.36 16.69 5.19
CA ASP A 37 -11.79 16.34 5.05
C ASP A 37 -12.21 16.23 3.57
N LYS A 38 -11.44 15.48 2.77
CA LYS A 38 -11.77 15.22 1.37
C LYS A 38 -12.90 14.20 1.24
N ARG A 39 -13.71 14.36 0.19
CA ARG A 39 -14.87 13.50 -0.12
C ARG A 39 -14.66 12.78 -1.45
N PRO A 40 -14.05 11.57 -1.46
CA PRO A 40 -13.92 10.75 -2.65
C PRO A 40 -15.28 10.41 -3.25
N ALA A 41 -15.39 10.38 -4.58
CA ALA A 41 -16.59 9.89 -5.24
C ALA A 41 -16.76 8.38 -5.08
N VAL A 42 -15.64 7.63 -4.99
CA VAL A 42 -15.62 6.18 -4.80
C VAL A 42 -14.44 5.78 -3.93
N ILE A 43 -14.65 4.84 -3.02
CA ILE A 43 -13.61 4.15 -2.26
C ILE A 43 -13.72 2.66 -2.60
N ALA A 44 -12.69 2.12 -3.24
CA ALA A 44 -12.57 0.70 -3.56
C ALA A 44 -11.69 0.02 -2.51
N ARG A 45 -12.29 -0.71 -1.54
CA ARG A 45 -11.58 -1.51 -0.55
C ARG A 45 -11.17 -2.83 -1.19
N CYS A 46 -9.89 -2.96 -1.49
CA CYS A 46 -9.36 -4.09 -2.24
C CYS A 46 -8.94 -5.23 -1.30
N ARG A 47 -9.28 -6.47 -1.68
CA ARG A 47 -8.85 -7.71 -1.02
C ARG A 47 -7.81 -8.48 -1.82
N SER A 48 -7.68 -8.15 -3.11
CA SER A 48 -6.80 -8.85 -4.04
C SER A 48 -6.16 -7.89 -5.03
N VAL A 49 -5.13 -8.37 -5.73
CA VAL A 49 -4.51 -7.67 -6.85
C VAL A 49 -5.53 -7.45 -7.99
N ASP A 50 -6.46 -8.39 -8.20
CA ASP A 50 -7.49 -8.24 -9.22
C ASP A 50 -8.50 -7.14 -8.87
N ASP A 51 -8.82 -6.93 -7.58
CA ASP A 51 -9.61 -5.78 -7.14
C ASP A 51 -8.90 -4.47 -7.45
N VAL A 52 -7.59 -4.40 -7.17
CA VAL A 52 -6.77 -3.22 -7.48
C VAL A 52 -6.79 -2.92 -8.98
N ARG A 53 -6.65 -3.96 -9.82
CA ARG A 53 -6.70 -3.82 -11.28
C ARG A 53 -8.07 -3.35 -11.76
N ALA A 54 -9.15 -3.92 -11.20
CA ALA A 54 -10.52 -3.52 -11.53
C ALA A 54 -10.79 -2.06 -11.15
N ALA A 55 -10.37 -1.63 -9.95
CA ALA A 55 -10.50 -0.26 -9.48
C ALA A 55 -9.68 0.72 -10.33
N LEU A 56 -8.43 0.36 -10.67
CA LEU A 56 -7.56 1.16 -11.51
C LEU A 56 -8.15 1.35 -12.93
N GLU A 57 -8.63 0.27 -13.55
CA GLU A 57 -9.29 0.33 -14.86
C GLU A 57 -10.53 1.22 -14.81
N TYR A 58 -11.34 1.05 -13.77
CA TYR A 58 -12.52 1.88 -13.55
C TYR A 58 -12.16 3.37 -13.45
N GLY A 59 -11.19 3.72 -12.59
CA GLY A 59 -10.76 5.11 -12.42
C GLY A 59 -10.25 5.74 -13.71
N ARG A 60 -9.46 4.99 -14.48
CA ARG A 60 -8.95 5.45 -15.81
C ARG A 60 -10.07 5.67 -16.81
N ARG A 61 -11.01 4.72 -16.93
CA ARG A 61 -12.14 4.83 -17.88
C ARG A 61 -13.10 5.96 -17.52
N SER A 62 -13.26 6.21 -16.22
CA SER A 62 -14.12 7.29 -15.71
C SER A 62 -13.43 8.65 -15.65
N GLY A 63 -12.14 8.74 -16.00
CA GLY A 63 -11.36 9.98 -15.93
C GLY A 63 -11.21 10.53 -14.51
N LEU A 64 -11.30 9.67 -13.49
CA LEU A 64 -11.18 10.07 -12.10
C LEU A 64 -9.72 10.25 -11.68
N ALA A 65 -9.46 11.26 -10.86
CA ALA A 65 -8.21 11.32 -10.12
C ALA A 65 -8.14 10.14 -9.14
N ILE A 66 -6.98 9.48 -9.05
CA ILE A 66 -6.80 8.27 -8.25
C ILE A 66 -5.83 8.55 -7.11
N ALA A 67 -6.23 8.18 -5.89
CA ALA A 67 -5.34 8.08 -4.75
C ALA A 67 -5.24 6.63 -4.29
N VAL A 68 -4.05 6.21 -3.82
CA VAL A 68 -3.83 4.89 -3.22
C VAL A 68 -3.60 5.05 -1.74
N ARG A 69 -4.29 4.24 -0.93
CA ARG A 69 -4.22 4.28 0.52
C ARG A 69 -3.82 2.93 1.10
N GLY A 70 -2.69 2.90 1.82
CA GLY A 70 -2.37 1.83 2.77
C GLY A 70 -2.90 2.19 4.17
N GLY A 71 -2.03 2.54 5.13
CA GLY A 71 -2.42 2.93 6.49
C GLY A 71 -2.99 4.34 6.66
N GLY A 72 -3.09 5.15 5.61
CA GLY A 72 -3.70 6.49 5.67
C GLY A 72 -2.91 7.55 6.46
N HIS A 73 -1.64 7.33 6.77
CA HIS A 73 -0.82 8.20 7.64
C HIS A 73 -0.15 9.39 6.91
N ASN A 74 -0.34 9.55 5.60
CA ASN A 74 0.28 10.66 4.87
C ASN A 74 -0.22 12.02 5.39
N GLY A 75 0.68 12.84 5.91
CA GLY A 75 0.35 14.13 6.53
C GLY A 75 -0.38 15.11 5.59
N PRO A 76 0.10 15.32 4.34
CA PRO A 76 -0.60 16.12 3.32
C PRO A 76 -1.91 15.51 2.78
N GLY A 77 -2.26 14.28 3.15
CA GLY A 77 -3.50 13.62 2.73
C GLY A 77 -3.50 13.12 1.29
N PHE A 78 -2.34 12.66 0.77
CA PHE A 78 -2.25 12.05 -0.58
C PHE A 78 -2.88 10.65 -0.65
N GLY A 79 -3.18 10.01 0.49
CA GLY A 79 -3.93 8.75 0.55
C GLY A 79 -5.45 8.92 0.32
N THR A 80 -5.93 10.14 0.02
CA THR A 80 -7.31 10.44 -0.33
C THR A 80 -7.38 11.56 -1.38
N VAL A 81 -8.52 11.69 -2.06
CA VAL A 81 -8.71 12.63 -3.17
C VAL A 81 -10.13 13.18 -3.18
N GLU A 82 -10.29 14.48 -3.44
CA GLU A 82 -11.60 15.11 -3.60
C GLU A 82 -12.26 14.68 -4.91
N GLY A 83 -13.51 14.20 -4.86
CA GLY A 83 -14.31 13.83 -6.03
C GLY A 83 -13.75 12.68 -6.89
N GLY A 84 -12.67 12.03 -6.46
CA GLY A 84 -11.97 11.00 -7.20
C GLY A 84 -12.19 9.59 -6.65
N LEU A 85 -11.30 8.66 -7.04
CA LEU A 85 -11.29 7.28 -6.59
C LEU A 85 -10.16 7.06 -5.57
N VAL A 86 -10.48 6.47 -4.43
CA VAL A 86 -9.49 5.91 -3.50
C VAL A 86 -9.40 4.40 -3.71
N ILE A 87 -8.23 3.90 -4.05
CA ILE A 87 -7.88 2.48 -3.99
C ILE A 87 -7.36 2.21 -2.59
N ASP A 88 -8.19 1.59 -1.77
CA ASP A 88 -7.90 1.32 -0.36
C ASP A 88 -7.42 -0.12 -0.19
N LEU A 89 -6.18 -0.26 0.26
CA LEU A 89 -5.51 -1.54 0.44
C LEU A 89 -5.67 -2.10 1.86
N SER A 90 -6.40 -1.45 2.76
CA SER A 90 -6.44 -1.80 4.19
C SER A 90 -6.87 -3.25 4.47
N GLU A 91 -7.62 -3.89 3.56
CA GLU A 91 -7.98 -5.30 3.63
C GLU A 91 -6.93 -6.24 3.02
N MET A 92 -5.94 -5.73 2.29
CA MET A 92 -4.75 -6.47 1.84
C MET A 92 -3.64 -6.32 2.90
N ASN A 93 -3.74 -7.06 3.98
CA ASN A 93 -2.94 -6.85 5.18
C ASN A 93 -2.24 -8.11 5.71
N ALA A 94 -2.10 -9.13 4.88
CA ALA A 94 -1.39 -10.35 5.23
C ALA A 94 0.10 -10.09 5.48
N VAL A 95 0.66 -10.85 6.43
CA VAL A 95 2.08 -10.87 6.79
C VAL A 95 2.50 -12.34 6.87
N ASP A 96 3.52 -12.70 6.12
CA ASP A 96 4.08 -14.04 6.08
C ASP A 96 5.59 -13.99 6.35
N VAL A 97 6.05 -14.68 7.39
CA VAL A 97 7.45 -14.67 7.84
C VAL A 97 8.13 -15.97 7.46
N ASP A 98 9.23 -15.88 6.74
CA ASP A 98 10.19 -17.00 6.59
C ASP A 98 11.34 -16.80 7.57
N PRO A 99 11.32 -17.49 8.72
CA PRO A 99 12.36 -17.35 9.73
C PRO A 99 13.70 -17.97 9.30
N ALA A 100 13.70 -18.96 8.38
CA ALA A 100 14.92 -19.58 7.89
C ALA A 100 15.66 -18.65 6.92
N ALA A 101 14.93 -18.04 5.99
CA ALA A 101 15.47 -17.03 5.10
C ALA A 101 15.65 -15.66 5.80
N ARG A 102 15.05 -15.47 6.99
CA ARG A 102 14.98 -14.19 7.72
C ARG A 102 14.36 -13.10 6.85
N THR A 103 13.23 -13.41 6.27
CA THR A 103 12.50 -12.50 5.38
C THR A 103 11.04 -12.44 5.79
N VAL A 104 10.36 -11.35 5.48
CA VAL A 104 8.92 -11.22 5.67
C VAL A 104 8.27 -10.70 4.38
N ARG A 105 7.18 -11.33 3.99
CA ARG A 105 6.29 -10.89 2.92
C ARG A 105 5.13 -10.12 3.55
N VAL A 106 4.83 -8.93 3.04
CA VAL A 106 3.79 -8.05 3.62
C VAL A 106 2.94 -7.45 2.53
N GLN A 107 1.63 -7.52 2.64
CA GLN A 107 0.73 -6.81 1.72
C GLN A 107 0.70 -5.31 2.02
N GLY A 108 0.55 -4.50 0.96
CA GLY A 108 0.72 -3.05 1.00
C GLY A 108 -0.23 -2.25 1.90
N GLY A 109 -1.34 -2.86 2.31
CA GLY A 109 -2.30 -2.29 3.27
C GLY A 109 -2.04 -2.69 4.72
N SER A 110 -1.04 -3.55 4.98
CA SER A 110 -0.66 -3.92 6.35
C SER A 110 -0.09 -2.73 7.12
N THR A 111 -0.19 -2.81 8.43
CA THR A 111 0.40 -1.84 9.36
C THR A 111 1.57 -2.45 10.13
N TRP A 112 2.45 -1.62 10.67
CA TRP A 112 3.67 -2.09 11.33
C TRP A 112 3.40 -2.95 12.57
N ASN A 113 2.31 -2.70 13.33
CA ASN A 113 1.96 -3.58 14.45
C ASN A 113 1.76 -5.04 14.04
N ARG A 114 1.23 -5.30 12.85
CA ARG A 114 1.05 -6.67 12.33
C ARG A 114 2.39 -7.30 11.97
N VAL A 115 3.28 -6.53 11.35
CA VAL A 115 4.62 -6.99 11.00
C VAL A 115 5.44 -7.26 12.25
N ASP A 116 5.44 -6.32 13.19
CA ASP A 116 6.17 -6.46 14.46
C ASP A 116 5.68 -7.67 15.27
N ALA A 117 4.35 -7.87 15.36
CA ALA A 117 3.78 -9.03 16.02
C ALA A 117 4.23 -10.35 15.37
N ALA A 118 4.11 -10.45 14.04
CA ALA A 118 4.47 -11.67 13.31
C ALA A 118 5.97 -11.98 13.38
N THR A 119 6.84 -10.97 13.25
CA THR A 119 8.29 -11.18 13.29
C THR A 119 8.79 -11.48 14.71
N HIS A 120 8.14 -10.89 15.74
CA HIS A 120 8.48 -11.10 17.15
C HIS A 120 8.38 -12.57 17.58
N GLU A 121 7.42 -13.31 17.02
CA GLU A 121 7.26 -14.77 17.29
C GLU A 121 8.53 -15.58 17.00
N TYR A 122 9.36 -15.09 16.07
CA TYR A 122 10.61 -15.73 15.69
C TYR A 122 11.86 -15.02 16.25
N GLY A 123 11.70 -14.05 17.16
CA GLY A 123 12.81 -13.23 17.68
C GLY A 123 13.43 -12.34 16.62
N LEU A 124 12.67 -12.00 15.59
CA LEU A 124 13.10 -11.13 14.47
C LEU A 124 12.48 -9.75 14.60
N ALA A 125 13.14 -8.76 14.01
CA ALA A 125 12.64 -7.39 13.91
C ALA A 125 13.04 -6.78 12.55
N THR A 126 12.24 -5.83 12.09
CA THR A 126 12.50 -5.12 10.84
C THR A 126 12.67 -3.62 11.09
N PRO A 127 13.52 -2.90 10.35
CA PRO A 127 13.48 -1.44 10.36
C PRO A 127 12.07 -0.96 9.95
N SER A 128 11.40 -0.30 10.88
CA SER A 128 10.03 0.19 10.76
C SER A 128 9.98 1.66 11.19
N GLY A 129 8.80 2.30 11.13
CA GLY A 129 8.59 3.64 11.68
C GLY A 129 8.40 3.64 13.19
N TYR A 130 8.09 4.80 13.73
CA TYR A 130 7.88 5.00 15.18
C TYR A 130 6.47 4.63 15.65
N PHE A 131 5.49 4.66 14.75
CA PHE A 131 4.08 4.43 15.06
C PHE A 131 3.60 3.11 14.45
N SER A 132 3.12 2.24 15.30
CA SER A 132 2.66 0.90 14.93
C SER A 132 1.45 0.88 14.00
N THR A 133 0.65 1.94 13.98
CA THR A 133 -0.52 2.11 13.09
C THR A 133 -0.16 2.59 11.69
N THR A 134 1.11 2.99 11.45
CA THR A 134 1.55 3.44 10.12
C THR A 134 1.53 2.28 9.12
N GLY A 135 1.05 2.55 7.91
CA GLY A 135 1.02 1.58 6.82
C GLY A 135 2.40 1.26 6.27
N VAL A 136 2.64 -0.04 6.03
CA VAL A 136 3.93 -0.56 5.56
C VAL A 136 4.28 0.01 4.18
N GLY A 137 3.35 -0.02 3.23
CA GLY A 137 3.61 0.42 1.86
C GLY A 137 4.03 1.88 1.79
N GLY A 138 3.22 2.77 2.36
CA GLY A 138 3.51 4.21 2.33
C GLY A 138 4.78 4.60 3.07
N LEU A 139 5.05 4.02 4.23
CA LEU A 139 6.26 4.29 5.01
C LEU A 139 7.50 3.82 4.25
N THR A 140 7.49 2.60 3.72
CA THR A 140 8.61 2.03 2.97
C THR A 140 8.97 2.90 1.77
N LEU A 141 7.97 3.28 0.96
CA LEU A 141 8.18 4.13 -0.22
C LEU A 141 8.66 5.55 0.15
N GLY A 142 8.32 6.04 1.34
CA GLY A 142 8.82 7.30 1.88
C GLY A 142 10.21 7.20 2.54
N GLY A 143 10.89 6.06 2.43
CA GLY A 143 12.19 5.79 3.07
C GLY A 143 12.06 5.00 4.36
N GLY A 144 11.22 5.40 5.30
CA GLY A 144 10.97 4.71 6.57
C GLY A 144 12.10 4.86 7.57
N HIS A 145 12.04 5.92 8.37
CA HIS A 145 12.97 6.16 9.48
C HIS A 145 12.35 5.71 10.80
N GLY A 146 13.13 5.00 11.62
CA GLY A 146 12.68 4.52 12.92
C GLY A 146 13.85 4.13 13.85
N TYR A 147 13.53 3.43 14.93
CA TYR A 147 14.50 3.11 16.01
C TYR A 147 15.71 2.29 15.54
N LEU A 148 15.54 1.44 14.55
CA LEU A 148 16.58 0.55 14.05
C LEU A 148 17.42 1.18 12.91
N ALA A 149 17.07 2.38 12.42
CA ALA A 149 17.67 2.98 11.24
C ALA A 149 19.18 3.23 11.38
N ARG A 150 19.70 3.52 12.58
CA ARG A 150 21.14 3.71 12.79
C ARG A 150 21.96 2.46 12.58
N LYS A 151 21.38 1.29 12.80
CA LYS A 151 22.10 0.00 12.71
C LYS A 151 21.86 -0.70 11.38
N TYR A 152 20.66 -0.58 10.82
CA TYR A 152 20.22 -1.39 9.68
C TYR A 152 19.83 -0.55 8.46
N GLY A 153 19.96 0.76 8.50
CA GLY A 153 19.48 1.66 7.46
C GLY A 153 17.98 1.93 7.55
N LEU A 154 17.46 2.63 6.57
CA LEU A 154 16.03 2.91 6.44
C LEU A 154 15.24 1.62 6.10
N THR A 155 13.94 1.66 6.27
CA THR A 155 13.07 0.55 5.87
C THR A 155 13.28 0.18 4.39
N ILE A 156 13.36 1.19 3.52
CA ILE A 156 13.55 0.98 2.08
C ILE A 156 14.92 0.39 1.73
N ASP A 157 15.95 0.63 2.52
CA ASP A 157 17.28 0.05 2.30
C ASP A 157 17.27 -1.48 2.46
N ASN A 158 16.27 -2.00 3.17
CA ASN A 158 16.05 -3.41 3.42
C ASN A 158 15.02 -4.05 2.47
N LEU A 159 14.45 -3.28 1.55
CA LEU A 159 13.51 -3.81 0.55
C LEU A 159 14.27 -4.68 -0.47
N LEU A 160 13.81 -5.92 -0.67
CA LEU A 160 14.40 -6.84 -1.65
C LEU A 160 13.63 -6.87 -2.96
N ALA A 161 12.32 -6.85 -2.89
CA ALA A 161 11.44 -6.86 -4.05
C ALA A 161 10.09 -6.24 -3.69
N ALA A 162 9.37 -5.78 -4.71
CA ALA A 162 7.98 -5.36 -4.60
C ALA A 162 7.18 -5.90 -5.78
N GLU A 163 5.99 -6.41 -5.52
CA GLU A 163 5.00 -6.64 -6.57
C GLU A 163 4.22 -5.33 -6.79
N VAL A 164 4.09 -4.91 -8.02
CA VAL A 164 3.56 -3.60 -8.39
C VAL A 164 2.48 -3.75 -9.45
N VAL A 165 1.31 -3.16 -9.23
CA VAL A 165 0.31 -2.96 -10.27
C VAL A 165 0.63 -1.64 -10.98
N LEU A 166 1.02 -1.73 -12.26
CA LEU A 166 1.32 -0.56 -13.08
C LEU A 166 0.06 0.19 -13.50
N ALA A 167 0.22 1.43 -13.94
CA ALA A 167 -0.88 2.27 -14.40
C ALA A 167 -1.69 1.66 -15.57
N ASP A 168 -1.13 0.75 -16.33
CA ASP A 168 -1.81 0.01 -17.40
C ASP A 168 -2.52 -1.28 -16.92
N GLY A 169 -2.40 -1.61 -15.62
CA GLY A 169 -3.00 -2.78 -14.99
C GLY A 169 -2.13 -4.04 -15.06
N ARG A 170 -0.92 -3.99 -15.64
CA ARG A 170 0.02 -5.10 -15.57
C ARG A 170 0.56 -5.23 -14.14
N VAL A 171 0.80 -6.47 -13.74
CA VAL A 171 1.45 -6.80 -12.47
C VAL A 171 2.88 -7.20 -12.77
N VAL A 172 3.81 -6.59 -12.09
CA VAL A 172 5.24 -6.86 -12.27
C VAL A 172 5.95 -6.97 -10.93
N THR A 173 7.00 -7.78 -10.86
CA THR A 173 7.94 -7.78 -9.76
C THR A 173 9.05 -6.78 -10.03
N ALA A 174 9.32 -5.90 -9.08
CA ALA A 174 10.44 -4.97 -9.12
C ALA A 174 11.47 -5.39 -8.07
N SER A 175 12.72 -5.62 -8.49
CA SER A 175 13.85 -6.01 -7.65
C SER A 175 15.16 -5.50 -8.24
N GLU A 176 16.29 -5.82 -7.62
CA GLU A 176 17.60 -5.47 -8.18
C GLU A 176 17.89 -6.17 -9.52
N THR A 177 17.23 -7.29 -9.80
CA THR A 177 17.46 -8.10 -11.01
C THR A 177 16.28 -8.14 -11.98
N GLU A 178 15.07 -7.79 -11.51
CA GLU A 178 13.85 -7.77 -12.32
C GLU A 178 13.24 -6.37 -12.27
N HIS A 179 12.98 -5.75 -13.42
CA HIS A 179 12.56 -4.36 -13.55
C HIS A 179 13.40 -3.39 -12.68
N PRO A 180 14.76 -3.43 -12.78
CA PRO A 180 15.64 -2.66 -11.90
C PRO A 180 15.38 -1.15 -11.96
N ASP A 181 15.04 -0.60 -13.12
CA ASP A 181 14.72 0.82 -13.26
C ASP A 181 13.50 1.21 -12.42
N LEU A 182 12.45 0.39 -12.39
CA LEU A 182 11.28 0.60 -11.55
C LEU A 182 11.66 0.48 -10.06
N PHE A 183 12.48 -0.51 -9.72
CA PHE A 183 12.93 -0.73 -8.35
C PHE A 183 13.75 0.44 -7.81
N TRP A 184 14.74 0.90 -8.57
CA TRP A 184 15.60 1.99 -8.13
C TRP A 184 14.93 3.36 -8.22
N ALA A 185 14.23 3.67 -9.31
CA ALA A 185 13.60 4.97 -9.48
C ALA A 185 12.32 5.13 -8.67
N GLY A 186 11.49 4.09 -8.62
CA GLY A 186 10.18 4.14 -7.96
C GLY A 186 10.21 3.73 -6.51
N MET A 187 11.02 2.72 -6.16
CA MET A 187 11.01 2.10 -4.84
C MET A 187 12.16 2.58 -3.96
N LYS A 188 13.37 2.81 -4.51
CA LYS A 188 14.55 3.22 -3.75
C LYS A 188 15.00 4.66 -4.01
N SER A 189 14.27 5.46 -4.76
CA SER A 189 14.57 6.87 -4.94
C SER A 189 14.23 7.66 -3.69
N ARG A 190 15.17 8.48 -3.22
CA ARG A 190 14.94 9.46 -2.13
C ARG A 190 14.01 10.60 -2.56
N TYR A 191 13.72 10.72 -3.85
CA TYR A 191 12.79 11.70 -4.40
C TYR A 191 11.49 10.99 -4.75
N GLN A 192 10.48 11.23 -3.95
CA GLN A 192 9.13 10.71 -4.17
C GLN A 192 8.58 11.21 -5.50
N LEU A 193 8.66 10.37 -6.51
CA LEU A 193 7.76 10.50 -7.63
C LEU A 193 6.40 10.00 -7.14
N SER A 194 5.37 10.82 -7.31
CA SER A 194 3.97 10.47 -7.08
C SER A 194 3.53 9.43 -8.10
N THR A 195 4.09 8.25 -8.02
CA THR A 195 3.67 7.12 -8.84
C THR A 195 2.51 6.45 -8.15
N SER A 196 1.43 6.31 -8.88
CA SER A 196 0.28 5.46 -8.56
C SER A 196 0.70 3.98 -8.60
N ALA A 197 1.78 3.65 -7.90
CA ALA A 197 2.23 2.28 -7.73
C ALA A 197 1.57 1.72 -6.47
N VAL A 198 0.72 0.75 -6.63
CA VAL A 198 0.30 -0.09 -5.53
C VAL A 198 1.41 -1.10 -5.35
N ALA A 199 2.33 -0.80 -4.45
CA ALA A 199 3.37 -1.74 -4.09
C ALA A 199 2.87 -2.60 -2.94
N SER A 200 2.91 -3.86 -3.11
CA SER A 200 3.06 -4.76 -2.00
C SER A 200 4.55 -5.10 -1.89
N SER A 201 5.09 -4.99 -0.73
CA SER A 201 6.52 -4.87 -0.55
C SER A 201 7.14 -6.00 0.26
N GLY A 202 8.35 -6.43 -0.07
CA GLY A 202 9.22 -7.35 0.64
C GLY A 202 10.36 -6.68 1.39
N GLN A 203 10.66 -7.03 2.64
CA GLN A 203 11.72 -6.43 3.46
C GLN A 203 12.61 -7.46 4.17
N ARG A 204 13.85 -7.10 4.50
CA ARG A 204 14.77 -7.96 5.26
C ARG A 204 14.63 -7.80 6.78
N VAL A 205 14.73 -8.90 7.53
CA VAL A 205 14.70 -8.92 9.00
C VAL A 205 16.11 -9.23 9.51
N GLY A 206 16.76 -8.30 10.15
CA GLY A 206 18.11 -8.25 10.65
C GLY A 206 18.92 -9.56 10.70
N PRO A 207 19.98 -9.71 9.92
CA PRO A 207 20.58 -8.76 9.01
C PRO A 207 20.00 -8.71 7.60
N ALA A 208 18.94 -9.41 7.22
CA ALA A 208 18.32 -9.28 5.89
C ALA A 208 16.83 -9.67 5.86
N MET A 209 15.96 -8.93 5.18
CA MET A 209 14.52 -9.09 5.08
C MET A 209 13.99 -8.98 3.64
N THR A 210 13.08 -9.81 3.21
CA THR A 210 12.36 -9.72 1.92
C THR A 210 10.88 -9.46 2.13
N VAL A 211 10.22 -8.63 1.34
CA VAL A 211 8.78 -8.47 1.25
C VAL A 211 8.33 -8.74 -0.18
N VAL A 212 7.55 -9.69 -0.41
CA VAL A 212 6.84 -9.96 -1.66
C VAL A 212 5.36 -10.05 -1.31
N SER A 213 4.45 -9.50 -2.11
CA SER A 213 3.05 -9.84 -1.98
C SER A 213 2.67 -10.88 -3.01
N GLY A 214 1.89 -11.78 -2.62
CA GLY A 214 1.13 -12.65 -3.51
C GLY A 214 -0.30 -12.18 -3.58
#